data_76bd1b280f4d4baaf26d125810350b84
#
_entry.id   76bd1b280f4d4baaf26d125810350b84
#
_cell.length_a   1.000
_cell.length_b   1.000
_cell.length_c   1.000
_cell.angle_alpha   90.00
_cell.angle_beta   90.00
_cell.angle_gamma   90.00
#
_symmetry.space_group_name_H-M   'P 1'
#
loop_
_entity.id
_entity.type
_entity.pdbx_description
1 polymer ?
#
loop_
_entity_poly.entity_id
_entity_poly.type
_entity_poly.pdbx_seq_one_letter_code
_entity_poly.pdbx_strand_id
1 'polypeptide(L)'
;MIGPALFVVVVTVEGWFRPDYNPVTQFISELSLGSRGWVQIINFIVLGMLLLLFAYGVAAEFKNGKASKSGPIFLGVIGILVFLSGPFVMDPANLPFEQMSWHGILHQLFGAFAFLLMPISCLVFWRRFRSDPNWRLLQHWTLLAGIVTMGAVVLLRVGVTPPAPPSLLNQWIGLIQRIALVTFLVWIFTFALHLLRIRR
;
A
#
# COMPACT_ATOMS: atom_id res chain seq x y z
N MET A 1 0.27 13.83 4.83
CA MET A 1 -1.13 13.61 5.28
C MET A 1 -2.12 13.49 4.11
N ILE A 2 -2.09 14.37 3.12
CA ILE A 2 -3.08 14.40 2.04
C ILE A 2 -3.08 13.12 1.19
N GLY A 3 -1.91 12.57 0.88
CA GLY A 3 -1.76 11.42 -0.02
C GLY A 3 -2.61 10.20 0.32
N PRO A 4 -2.52 9.65 1.54
CA PRO A 4 -3.35 8.51 1.94
C PRO A 4 -4.85 8.76 1.80
N ALA A 5 -5.34 9.91 2.23
CA ALA A 5 -6.76 10.26 2.16
C ALA A 5 -7.20 10.44 0.70
N LEU A 6 -6.42 11.18 -0.10
CA LEU A 6 -6.69 11.38 -1.52
C LEU A 6 -6.79 10.05 -2.28
N PHE A 7 -5.81 9.16 -2.05
CA PHE A 7 -5.80 7.85 -2.71
C PHE A 7 -7.07 7.05 -2.43
N VAL A 8 -7.48 6.95 -1.16
CA VAL A 8 -8.69 6.20 -0.76
C VAL A 8 -9.95 6.82 -1.35
N VAL A 9 -10.06 8.16 -1.34
CA VAL A 9 -11.21 8.87 -1.93
C VAL A 9 -11.29 8.58 -3.43
N VAL A 10 -10.18 8.72 -4.18
CA VAL A 10 -10.16 8.47 -5.63
C VAL A 10 -10.54 7.03 -5.95
N VAL A 11 -9.97 6.04 -5.26
CA VAL A 11 -10.32 4.62 -5.44
C VAL A 11 -11.80 4.35 -5.19
N THR A 12 -12.37 4.96 -4.15
CA THR A 12 -13.79 4.78 -3.79
C THR A 12 -14.70 5.40 -4.84
N VAL A 13 -14.42 6.64 -5.24
CA VAL A 13 -15.21 7.37 -6.23
C VAL A 13 -15.12 6.70 -7.61
N GLU A 14 -13.91 6.34 -8.06
CA GLU A 14 -13.74 5.62 -9.34
C GLU A 14 -14.42 4.25 -9.33
N GLY A 15 -14.40 3.54 -8.21
CA GLY A 15 -15.12 2.29 -8.05
C GLY A 15 -16.64 2.45 -8.21
N TRP A 16 -17.22 3.56 -7.78
CA TRP A 16 -18.65 3.87 -7.95
C TRP A 16 -19.03 4.22 -9.39
N PHE A 17 -18.13 4.90 -10.12
CA PHE A 17 -18.35 5.27 -11.50
C PHE A 17 -18.14 4.14 -12.51
N ARG A 18 -17.75 2.95 -12.04
CA ARG A 18 -17.55 1.76 -12.89
C ARG A 18 -18.63 0.71 -12.64
N PRO A 19 -19.62 0.57 -13.55
CA PRO A 19 -20.73 -0.38 -13.38
C PRO A 19 -20.28 -1.83 -13.22
N ASP A 20 -19.19 -2.21 -13.93
CA ASP A 20 -18.67 -3.59 -13.95
C ASP A 20 -17.58 -3.85 -12.92
N TYR A 21 -17.37 -2.91 -12.01
CA TYR A 21 -16.35 -3.04 -10.98
C TYR A 21 -16.94 -3.39 -9.61
N ASN A 22 -16.49 -4.52 -9.07
CA ASN A 22 -16.87 -4.95 -7.73
C ASN A 22 -15.69 -4.82 -6.76
N PRO A 23 -15.73 -3.89 -5.79
CA PRO A 23 -14.62 -3.65 -4.86
C PRO A 23 -14.33 -4.83 -3.92
N VAL A 24 -15.24 -5.79 -3.79
CA VAL A 24 -15.05 -6.98 -2.94
C VAL A 24 -14.21 -8.03 -3.66
N THR A 25 -14.47 -8.23 -4.95
CA THR A 25 -13.89 -9.33 -5.74
C THR A 25 -12.75 -8.88 -6.65
N GLN A 26 -12.59 -7.57 -6.88
CA GLN A 26 -11.61 -7.03 -7.83
C GLN A 26 -10.56 -6.17 -7.15
N PHE A 27 -9.34 -6.25 -7.71
CA PHE A 27 -8.21 -5.46 -7.23
C PHE A 27 -8.41 -3.96 -7.46
N ILE A 28 -7.85 -3.15 -6.58
CA ILE A 28 -7.75 -1.68 -6.77
C ILE A 28 -7.04 -1.35 -8.09
N SER A 29 -6.03 -2.15 -8.45
CA SER A 29 -5.26 -1.94 -9.67
C SER A 29 -6.07 -2.14 -10.95
N GLU A 30 -7.16 -2.92 -10.93
CA GLU A 30 -8.05 -3.09 -12.08
C GLU A 30 -8.74 -1.77 -12.47
N LEU A 31 -8.80 -0.81 -11.56
CA LEU A 31 -9.23 0.55 -11.89
C LEU A 31 -8.28 1.27 -12.86
N SER A 32 -7.06 0.79 -13.08
CA SER A 32 -6.15 1.31 -14.10
C SER A 32 -6.46 0.82 -15.53
N LEU A 33 -7.41 -0.10 -15.68
CA LEU A 33 -7.84 -0.63 -16.97
C LEU A 33 -8.98 0.19 -17.57
N GLY A 34 -9.17 0.08 -18.89
CA GLY A 34 -10.27 0.74 -19.63
C GLY A 34 -10.10 2.25 -19.78
N SER A 35 -11.14 2.91 -20.32
CA SER A 35 -11.10 4.32 -20.75
C SER A 35 -10.81 5.33 -19.62
N ARG A 36 -11.20 5.02 -18.38
CA ARG A 36 -10.95 5.84 -17.19
C ARG A 36 -9.71 5.42 -16.40
N GLY A 37 -8.94 4.43 -16.89
CA GLY A 37 -7.76 3.88 -16.20
C GLY A 37 -6.71 4.91 -15.83
N TRP A 38 -6.60 5.98 -16.62
CA TRP A 38 -5.67 7.10 -16.38
C TRP A 38 -5.83 7.74 -14.99
N VAL A 39 -7.05 7.75 -14.42
CA VAL A 39 -7.30 8.31 -13.09
C VAL A 39 -6.55 7.51 -12.03
N GLN A 40 -6.65 6.18 -12.07
CA GLN A 40 -5.95 5.32 -11.13
C GLN A 40 -4.43 5.30 -11.37
N ILE A 41 -3.98 5.42 -12.62
CA ILE A 41 -2.56 5.58 -12.97
C ILE A 41 -2.00 6.83 -12.28
N ILE A 42 -2.65 7.98 -12.44
CA ILE A 42 -2.23 9.23 -11.77
C ILE A 42 -2.31 9.09 -10.25
N ASN A 43 -3.34 8.41 -9.73
CA ASN A 43 -3.50 8.20 -8.29
C ASN A 43 -2.32 7.42 -7.68
N PHE A 44 -1.81 6.38 -8.37
CA PHE A 44 -0.60 5.66 -7.97
C PHE A 44 0.65 6.55 -8.01
N ILE A 45 0.83 7.31 -9.10
CA ILE A 45 1.97 8.23 -9.26
C ILE A 45 1.97 9.27 -8.13
N VAL A 46 0.85 9.91 -7.87
CA VAL A 46 0.72 10.94 -6.82
C VAL A 46 0.96 10.34 -5.43
N LEU A 47 0.36 9.19 -5.11
CA LEU A 47 0.61 8.52 -3.83
C LEU A 47 2.08 8.17 -3.66
N GLY A 48 2.70 7.58 -4.68
CA GLY A 48 4.12 7.21 -4.65
C GLY A 48 5.03 8.41 -4.40
N MET A 49 4.82 9.52 -5.10
CA MET A 49 5.58 10.76 -4.88
C MET A 49 5.38 11.30 -3.46
N LEU A 50 4.15 11.30 -2.94
CA LEU A 50 3.88 11.79 -1.59
C LEU A 50 4.47 10.87 -0.50
N LEU A 51 4.57 9.56 -0.74
CA LEU A 51 5.28 8.63 0.12
C LEU A 51 6.79 8.89 0.11
N LEU A 52 7.39 9.20 -1.04
CA LEU A 52 8.80 9.59 -1.15
C LEU A 52 9.09 10.88 -0.37
N LEU A 53 8.25 11.90 -0.51
CA LEU A 53 8.36 13.13 0.26
C LEU A 53 8.19 12.87 1.77
N PHE A 54 7.29 11.97 2.15
CA PHE A 54 7.12 11.57 3.55
C PHE A 54 8.35 10.84 4.06
N ALA A 55 8.91 9.90 3.30
CA ALA A 55 10.15 9.19 3.64
C ALA A 55 11.33 10.16 3.86
N TYR A 56 11.45 11.17 3.00
CA TYR A 56 12.44 12.23 3.15
C TYR A 56 12.22 13.03 4.46
N GLY A 57 10.98 13.41 4.76
CA GLY A 57 10.64 14.10 6.02
C GLY A 57 10.95 13.26 7.26
N VAL A 58 10.69 11.94 7.20
CA VAL A 58 11.03 11.01 8.29
C VAL A 58 12.55 10.85 8.44
N ALA A 59 13.30 10.80 7.35
CA ALA A 59 14.76 10.76 7.38
C ALA A 59 15.37 12.01 8.03
N ALA A 60 14.78 13.18 7.76
CA ALA A 60 15.21 14.44 8.37
C ALA A 60 14.95 14.51 9.89
N GLU A 61 13.90 13.82 10.37
CA GLU A 61 13.54 13.74 11.79
C GLU A 61 14.35 12.68 12.53
N PHE A 62 14.48 11.49 11.97
CA PHE A 62 15.09 10.34 12.62
C PHE A 62 16.58 10.21 12.32
N LYS A 63 17.38 11.15 12.80
CA LYS A 63 18.83 11.17 12.54
C LYS A 63 19.60 10.02 13.21
N ASN A 64 19.15 9.57 14.39
CA ASN A 64 19.84 8.58 15.21
C ASN A 64 18.88 7.55 15.81
N GLY A 65 19.43 6.41 16.24
CA GLY A 65 18.68 5.37 16.94
C GLY A 65 18.00 4.35 16.03
N LYS A 66 17.06 3.56 16.59
CA LYS A 66 16.36 2.52 15.85
C LYS A 66 15.55 3.12 14.70
N ALA A 67 15.49 2.43 13.56
CA ALA A 67 14.77 2.82 12.35
C ALA A 67 15.23 4.15 11.72
N SER A 68 16.33 4.78 12.17
CA SER A 68 16.78 6.06 11.61
C SER A 68 17.17 5.97 10.12
N LYS A 69 17.76 4.87 9.70
CA LYS A 69 18.11 4.59 8.31
C LYS A 69 17.09 3.65 7.65
N SER A 70 16.83 2.51 8.27
CA SER A 70 15.95 1.48 7.68
C SER A 70 14.50 1.95 7.51
N GLY A 71 13.96 2.71 8.46
CA GLY A 71 12.59 3.22 8.37
C GLY A 71 12.33 4.06 7.11
N PRO A 72 13.06 5.18 6.90
CA PRO A 72 12.93 5.98 5.69
C PRO A 72 13.22 5.20 4.40
N ILE A 73 14.19 4.27 4.41
CA ILE A 73 14.49 3.42 3.25
C ILE A 73 13.27 2.57 2.87
N PHE A 74 12.65 1.86 3.83
CA PHE A 74 11.46 1.07 3.56
C PHE A 74 10.31 1.92 3.02
N LEU A 75 10.04 3.08 3.61
CA LEU A 75 9.01 4.01 3.12
C LEU A 75 9.34 4.52 1.71
N GLY A 76 10.60 4.84 1.44
CA GLY A 76 11.06 5.28 0.12
C GLY A 76 10.91 4.20 -0.94
N VAL A 77 11.31 2.96 -0.64
CA VAL A 77 11.15 1.82 -1.55
C VAL A 77 9.67 1.55 -1.83
N ILE A 78 8.81 1.56 -0.79
CA ILE A 78 7.35 1.44 -1.00
C ILE A 78 6.85 2.58 -1.90
N GLY A 79 7.30 3.82 -1.68
CA GLY A 79 6.93 4.97 -2.51
C GLY A 79 7.32 4.78 -3.98
N ILE A 80 8.53 4.27 -4.26
CA ILE A 80 9.00 3.95 -5.62
C ILE A 80 8.12 2.86 -6.26
N LEU A 81 7.87 1.77 -5.53
CA LEU A 81 7.07 0.65 -6.04
C LEU A 81 5.64 1.06 -6.36
N VAL A 82 5.02 1.87 -5.49
CA VAL A 82 3.68 2.43 -5.73
C VAL A 82 3.69 3.41 -6.91
N PHE A 83 4.70 4.27 -7.02
CA PHE A 83 4.86 5.18 -8.17
C PHE A 83 4.95 4.40 -9.49
N LEU A 84 5.80 3.37 -9.53
CA LEU A 84 5.99 2.54 -10.72
C LEU A 84 4.75 1.72 -11.07
N SER A 85 3.90 1.38 -10.11
CA SER A 85 2.61 0.73 -10.37
C SER A 85 1.64 1.59 -11.20
N GLY A 86 1.90 2.89 -11.36
CA GLY A 86 1.15 3.77 -12.25
C GLY A 86 1.47 3.52 -13.72
N PRO A 87 2.68 3.86 -14.21
CA PRO A 87 3.03 3.72 -15.63
C PRO A 87 3.11 2.26 -16.11
N PHE A 88 3.41 1.31 -15.23
CA PHE A 88 3.35 -0.11 -15.53
C PHE A 88 1.96 -0.65 -15.20
N VAL A 89 1.02 -0.50 -16.15
CA VAL A 89 -0.38 -0.89 -15.96
C VAL A 89 -0.51 -2.41 -15.85
N MET A 90 -1.37 -2.89 -14.96
CA MET A 90 -1.63 -4.33 -14.84
C MET A 90 -2.36 -4.90 -16.04
N ASP A 91 -2.20 -6.19 -16.27
CA ASP A 91 -3.08 -6.96 -17.15
C ASP A 91 -4.39 -7.35 -16.43
N PRO A 92 -5.45 -7.74 -17.17
CA PRO A 92 -6.65 -8.30 -16.55
C PRO A 92 -6.32 -9.45 -15.58
N ALA A 93 -6.98 -9.48 -14.42
CA ALA A 93 -6.61 -10.38 -13.31
C ALA A 93 -6.67 -11.88 -13.65
N ASN A 94 -7.50 -12.27 -14.64
CA ASN A 94 -7.69 -13.66 -15.04
C ASN A 94 -6.84 -14.09 -16.25
N LEU A 95 -5.86 -13.28 -16.66
CA LEU A 95 -5.01 -13.60 -17.79
C LEU A 95 -4.00 -14.71 -17.41
N PRO A 96 -3.90 -15.79 -18.22
CA PRO A 96 -2.85 -16.80 -18.01
C PRO A 96 -1.45 -16.18 -18.07
N PHE A 97 -0.50 -16.71 -17.29
CA PHE A 97 0.84 -16.15 -17.19
C PHE A 97 1.53 -16.02 -18.54
N GLU A 98 1.33 -16.98 -19.44
CA GLU A 98 1.93 -17.03 -20.80
C GLU A 98 1.41 -15.91 -21.71
N GLN A 99 0.28 -15.30 -21.37
CA GLN A 99 -0.34 -14.21 -22.13
C GLN A 99 -0.14 -12.84 -21.48
N MET A 100 0.53 -12.80 -20.32
CA MET A 100 0.77 -11.55 -19.61
C MET A 100 1.79 -10.69 -20.36
N SER A 101 1.51 -9.40 -20.40
CA SER A 101 2.45 -8.42 -20.91
C SER A 101 3.62 -8.20 -19.93
N TRP A 102 4.77 -7.78 -20.45
CA TRP A 102 5.92 -7.46 -19.61
C TRP A 102 5.63 -6.35 -18.57
N HIS A 103 4.82 -5.36 -18.94
CA HIS A 103 4.43 -4.30 -18.01
C HIS A 103 3.48 -4.80 -16.92
N GLY A 104 2.57 -5.72 -17.24
CA GLY A 104 1.68 -6.35 -16.26
C GLY A 104 2.46 -7.23 -15.27
N ILE A 105 3.48 -7.97 -15.75
CA ILE A 105 4.40 -8.73 -14.88
C ILE A 105 5.13 -7.78 -13.92
N LEU A 106 5.67 -6.66 -14.42
CA LEU A 106 6.34 -5.68 -13.56
C LEU A 106 5.38 -5.04 -12.56
N HIS A 107 4.12 -4.72 -12.97
CA HIS A 107 3.11 -4.24 -12.04
C HIS A 107 2.87 -5.22 -10.89
N GLN A 108 2.73 -6.51 -11.19
CA GLN A 108 2.54 -7.54 -10.16
C GLN A 108 3.75 -7.65 -9.23
N LEU A 109 4.96 -7.57 -9.76
CA LEU A 109 6.19 -7.57 -8.96
C LEU A 109 6.24 -6.35 -8.03
N PHE A 110 5.99 -5.15 -8.56
CA PHE A 110 5.98 -3.92 -7.75
C PHE A 110 4.91 -3.99 -6.65
N GLY A 111 3.71 -4.45 -6.98
CA GLY A 111 2.65 -4.67 -6.02
C GLY A 111 3.02 -5.68 -4.94
N ALA A 112 3.54 -6.85 -5.34
CA ALA A 112 3.95 -7.91 -4.41
C ALA A 112 5.01 -7.41 -3.41
N PHE A 113 6.06 -6.73 -3.89
CA PHE A 113 7.09 -6.17 -3.02
C PHE A 113 6.56 -5.03 -2.16
N ALA A 114 5.71 -4.13 -2.69
CA ALA A 114 5.11 -3.07 -1.90
C ALA A 114 4.29 -3.64 -0.73
N PHE A 115 3.40 -4.60 -1.00
CA PHE A 115 2.58 -5.24 0.04
C PHE A 115 3.43 -6.00 1.05
N LEU A 116 4.51 -6.67 0.64
CA LEU A 116 5.44 -7.32 1.56
C LEU A 116 6.15 -6.32 2.49
N LEU A 117 6.58 -5.19 1.96
CA LEU A 117 7.34 -4.20 2.72
C LEU A 117 6.47 -3.36 3.65
N MET A 118 5.17 -3.20 3.38
CA MET A 118 4.24 -2.43 4.22
C MET A 118 4.23 -2.91 5.69
N PRO A 119 3.91 -4.18 6.01
CA PRO A 119 3.92 -4.65 7.39
C PRO A 119 5.32 -4.67 7.99
N ILE A 120 6.36 -4.96 7.20
CA ILE A 120 7.75 -4.92 7.66
C ILE A 120 8.12 -3.51 8.13
N SER A 121 7.73 -2.48 7.37
CA SER A 121 7.97 -1.09 7.75
C SER A 121 7.27 -0.72 9.06
N CYS A 122 6.02 -1.16 9.27
CA CYS A 122 5.32 -0.98 10.54
C CYS A 122 6.11 -1.60 11.71
N LEU A 123 6.61 -2.83 11.56
CA LEU A 123 7.40 -3.51 12.60
C LEU A 123 8.73 -2.81 12.88
N VAL A 124 9.38 -2.28 11.85
CA VAL A 124 10.60 -1.49 11.97
C VAL A 124 10.34 -0.21 12.80
N PHE A 125 9.28 0.53 12.48
CA PHE A 125 8.90 1.74 13.23
C PHE A 125 8.36 1.43 14.63
N TRP A 126 7.66 0.33 14.83
CA TRP A 126 7.23 -0.12 16.15
C TRP A 126 8.42 -0.27 17.11
N ARG A 127 9.55 -0.82 16.65
CA ARG A 127 10.77 -0.94 17.45
C ARG A 127 11.32 0.43 17.88
N ARG A 128 11.14 1.46 17.07
CA ARG A 128 11.45 2.85 17.39
C ARG A 128 10.46 3.41 18.40
N PHE A 129 9.16 3.36 18.07
CA PHE A 129 8.12 4.03 18.82
C PHE A 129 7.99 3.50 20.26
N ARG A 130 8.25 2.21 20.47
CA ARG A 130 8.26 1.66 21.85
C ARG A 130 9.45 2.12 22.70
N SER A 131 10.55 2.56 22.11
CA SER A 131 11.77 2.96 22.81
C SER A 131 11.98 4.47 22.91
N ASP A 132 11.15 5.27 22.22
CA ASP A 132 11.27 6.73 22.18
C ASP A 132 10.02 7.36 22.82
N PRO A 133 10.17 8.10 23.96
CA PRO A 133 9.02 8.69 24.67
C PRO A 133 8.13 9.57 23.78
N ASN A 134 8.72 10.33 22.86
CA ASN A 134 7.97 11.22 21.96
C ASN A 134 7.06 10.47 20.98
N TRP A 135 7.34 9.19 20.70
CA TRP A 135 6.64 8.35 19.74
C TRP A 135 5.81 7.25 20.39
N ARG A 136 5.90 7.07 21.71
CA ARG A 136 5.25 5.97 22.45
C ARG A 136 3.74 5.92 22.25
N LEU A 137 3.10 7.06 22.02
CA LEU A 137 1.65 7.12 21.73
C LEU A 137 1.23 6.27 20.52
N LEU A 138 2.11 6.15 19.51
CA LEU A 138 1.82 5.39 18.29
C LEU A 138 2.21 3.90 18.38
N GLN A 139 2.87 3.44 19.45
CA GLN A 139 3.46 2.10 19.50
C GLN A 139 2.43 0.97 19.26
N HIS A 140 1.30 1.00 19.98
CA HIS A 140 0.29 -0.06 19.91
C HIS A 140 -0.45 -0.05 18.58
N TRP A 141 -0.80 1.15 18.10
CA TRP A 141 -1.40 1.31 16.79
C TRP A 141 -0.47 0.83 15.65
N THR A 142 0.81 1.15 15.71
CA THR A 142 1.80 0.72 14.72
C THR A 142 1.96 -0.80 14.70
N LEU A 143 1.98 -1.45 15.88
CA LEU A 143 2.01 -2.92 15.97
C LEU A 143 0.74 -3.54 15.38
N LEU A 144 -0.43 -3.03 15.76
CA LEU A 144 -1.72 -3.50 15.26
C LEU A 144 -1.80 -3.36 13.74
N ALA A 145 -1.44 -2.18 13.22
CA ALA A 145 -1.41 -1.94 11.77
C ALA A 145 -0.48 -2.93 11.04
N GLY A 146 0.70 -3.20 11.60
CA GLY A 146 1.62 -4.19 11.06
C GLY A 146 1.03 -5.60 11.05
N ILE A 147 0.39 -6.03 12.15
CA ILE A 147 -0.23 -7.37 12.25
C ILE A 147 -1.40 -7.50 11.28
N VAL A 148 -2.31 -6.53 11.24
CA VAL A 148 -3.48 -6.55 10.33
C VAL A 148 -3.04 -6.56 8.88
N THR A 149 -2.07 -5.69 8.51
CA THR A 149 -1.54 -5.64 7.14
C THR A 149 -0.85 -6.95 6.78
N MET A 150 -0.05 -7.54 7.68
CA MET A 150 0.62 -8.82 7.46
C MET A 150 -0.40 -9.94 7.24
N GLY A 151 -1.42 -10.06 8.11
CA GLY A 151 -2.48 -11.05 7.97
C GLY A 151 -3.21 -10.93 6.63
N ALA A 152 -3.57 -9.70 6.25
CA ALA A 152 -4.23 -9.45 4.96
C ALA A 152 -3.31 -9.78 3.77
N VAL A 153 -2.01 -9.46 3.83
CA VAL A 153 -1.03 -9.81 2.78
C VAL A 153 -0.88 -11.34 2.64
N VAL A 154 -0.84 -12.07 3.75
CA VAL A 154 -0.81 -13.55 3.73
C VAL A 154 -2.07 -14.10 3.08
N LEU A 155 -3.25 -13.62 3.47
CA LEU A 155 -4.54 -14.04 2.88
C LEU A 155 -4.60 -13.69 1.39
N LEU A 156 -4.12 -12.52 1.00
CA LEU A 156 -4.03 -12.08 -0.38
C LEU A 156 -3.16 -13.07 -1.20
N ARG A 157 -1.99 -13.44 -0.65
CA ARG A 157 -1.08 -14.37 -1.31
C ARG A 157 -1.69 -15.75 -1.48
N VAL A 158 -2.36 -16.26 -0.46
CA VAL A 158 -3.06 -17.58 -0.52
C VAL A 158 -4.21 -17.52 -1.53
N GLY A 159 -4.97 -16.42 -1.59
CA GLY A 159 -6.08 -16.25 -2.52
C GLY A 159 -5.68 -16.15 -3.99
N VAL A 160 -4.46 -15.71 -4.31
CA VAL A 160 -3.96 -15.54 -5.69
C VAL A 160 -3.22 -16.79 -6.22
N THR A 161 -2.87 -17.77 -5.37
CA THR A 161 -2.04 -18.91 -5.77
C THR A 161 -2.83 -19.93 -6.59
N PRO A 162 -2.49 -20.21 -7.87
CA PRO A 162 -3.06 -21.34 -8.65
C PRO A 162 -2.42 -22.67 -8.22
N PRO A 163 -3.05 -23.83 -8.48
CA PRO A 163 -4.36 -24.09 -9.09
C PRO A 163 -5.35 -24.62 -8.04
N ALA A 164 -6.16 -23.77 -7.49
CA ALA A 164 -7.30 -24.26 -6.73
C ALA A 164 -8.60 -23.90 -7.48
N PRO A 165 -9.66 -24.71 -7.37
CA PRO A 165 -10.99 -24.24 -7.73
C PRO A 165 -11.23 -22.91 -6.99
N PRO A 166 -12.10 -22.01 -7.50
CA PRO A 166 -12.31 -20.69 -6.90
C PRO A 166 -12.51 -20.85 -5.39
N SER A 167 -11.47 -20.50 -4.65
CA SER A 167 -11.50 -20.57 -3.19
C SER A 167 -12.42 -19.47 -2.69
N LEU A 168 -13.04 -19.66 -1.52
CA LEU A 168 -13.81 -18.58 -0.88
C LEU A 168 -12.99 -17.28 -0.78
N LEU A 169 -11.66 -17.39 -0.65
CA LEU A 169 -10.78 -16.22 -0.60
C LEU A 169 -10.75 -15.41 -1.90
N ASN A 170 -10.90 -16.04 -3.07
CA ASN A 170 -10.93 -15.33 -4.35
C ASN A 170 -12.13 -14.38 -4.44
N GLN A 171 -13.25 -14.74 -3.81
CA GLN A 171 -14.45 -13.91 -3.77
C GLN A 171 -14.27 -12.65 -2.89
N TRP A 172 -13.24 -12.60 -2.07
CA TRP A 172 -12.94 -11.51 -1.14
C TRP A 172 -11.62 -10.81 -1.44
N ILE A 173 -10.97 -11.17 -2.55
CA ILE A 173 -9.60 -10.73 -2.85
C ILE A 173 -9.45 -9.21 -2.90
N GLY A 174 -10.43 -8.52 -3.48
CA GLY A 174 -10.45 -7.06 -3.54
C GLY A 174 -10.61 -6.42 -2.16
N LEU A 175 -11.47 -7.00 -1.30
CA LEU A 175 -11.64 -6.52 0.07
C LEU A 175 -10.39 -6.77 0.92
N ILE A 176 -9.77 -7.94 0.78
CA ILE A 176 -8.52 -8.28 1.50
C ILE A 176 -7.41 -7.32 1.11
N GLN A 177 -7.28 -6.99 -0.19
CA GLN A 177 -6.32 -6.00 -0.66
C GLN A 177 -6.58 -4.62 -0.03
N ARG A 178 -7.85 -4.20 0.04
CA ARG A 178 -8.24 -2.93 0.66
C ARG A 178 -7.93 -2.90 2.14
N ILE A 179 -8.20 -3.98 2.87
CA ILE A 179 -7.84 -4.08 4.30
C ILE A 179 -6.34 -3.86 4.47
N ALA A 180 -5.49 -4.52 3.68
CA ALA A 180 -4.04 -4.35 3.77
C ALA A 180 -3.62 -2.90 3.48
N LEU A 181 -4.07 -2.35 2.35
CA LEU A 181 -3.65 -1.05 1.87
C LEU A 181 -4.21 0.09 2.73
N VAL A 182 -5.50 0.07 3.05
CA VAL A 182 -6.14 1.14 3.84
C VAL A 182 -5.58 1.17 5.26
N THR A 183 -5.37 0.01 5.89
CA THR A 183 -4.74 -0.06 7.23
C THR A 183 -3.35 0.59 7.19
N PHE A 184 -2.53 0.26 6.21
CA PHE A 184 -1.22 0.88 6.04
C PHE A 184 -1.33 2.39 5.78
N LEU A 185 -2.22 2.83 4.91
CA LEU A 185 -2.39 4.25 4.60
C LEU A 185 -2.92 5.07 5.80
N VAL A 186 -3.82 4.51 6.61
CA VAL A 186 -4.26 5.14 7.86
C VAL A 186 -3.11 5.23 8.87
N TRP A 187 -2.25 4.20 8.92
CA TRP A 187 -1.04 4.27 9.74
C TRP A 187 -0.08 5.37 9.26
N ILE A 188 0.18 5.50 7.96
CA ILE A 188 0.99 6.60 7.38
C ILE A 188 0.36 7.97 7.74
N PHE A 189 -0.96 8.09 7.63
CA PHE A 189 -1.67 9.33 7.94
C PHE A 189 -1.50 9.73 9.42
N THR A 190 -1.70 8.80 10.35
CA THR A 190 -1.55 9.05 11.79
C THR A 190 -0.10 9.32 12.17
N PHE A 191 0.85 8.62 11.53
CA PHE A 191 2.28 8.87 11.70
C PHE A 191 2.64 10.29 11.24
N ALA A 192 2.20 10.70 10.06
CA ALA A 192 2.45 12.05 9.55
C ALA A 192 1.80 13.14 10.40
N LEU A 193 0.60 12.91 10.93
CA LEU A 193 -0.05 13.82 11.88
C LEU A 193 0.79 14.01 13.14
N HIS A 194 1.29 12.92 13.72
CA HIS A 194 2.09 12.98 14.94
C HIS A 194 3.43 13.69 14.66
N LEU A 195 4.08 13.41 13.54
CA LEU A 195 5.31 14.09 13.11
C LEU A 195 5.15 15.61 13.04
N LEU A 196 4.00 16.09 12.54
CA LEU A 196 3.73 17.52 12.48
C LEU A 196 3.45 18.15 13.85
N ARG A 197 2.88 17.37 14.81
CA ARG A 197 2.61 17.85 16.17
C ARG A 197 3.86 18.05 17.00
N ILE A 198 4.86 17.15 16.84
CA ILE A 198 6.11 17.26 17.60
C ILE A 198 7.04 18.36 17.07
N ARG A 199 6.83 18.82 15.83
CA ARG A 199 7.63 19.91 15.24
C ARG A 199 7.08 21.32 15.53
N ARG A 200 5.92 21.40 16.15
CA ARG A 200 5.29 22.66 16.60
C ARG A 200 5.64 22.92 18.06
#